data_c68191a07249db4fd3f041a105e3f296
#
_entry.id   c68191a07249db4fd3f041a105e3f296
#
_cell.length_a   1.000
_cell.length_b   1.000
_cell.length_c   1.000
_cell.angle_alpha   90.00
_cell.angle_beta   90.00
_cell.angle_gamma   90.00
#
_symmetry.space_group_name_H-M   'P 1'
#
loop_
_entity.id
_entity.type
_entity.pdbx_description
1 polymer ?
#
loop_
_entity_poly.entity_id
_entity_poly.type
_entity_poly.pdbx_seq_one_letter_code
_entity_poly.pdbx_strand_id
1 'polypeptide(L)'
;MTTVAEIFILHPSIRIYSIRAALGFGSMMAIWSCLAFHLAQPPFNAGSDMVGMLGLCGIMGAVAASSVGKLVPRFGIHKFSLFGAAMQIIAWVIALLFGDTYAGLIAAIILVDIGLQCQQLSNQSGCLQEIPQASNRANTIFMTTYFIGGSLGTFCAGYVWTQADWLGVCIVGISFAFISLMISLSNKK
;
A
#
# COMPACT_ATOMS: atom_id res chain seq x y z
N MET A 1 -22.20 -1.77 25.15
CA MET A 1 -20.84 -1.43 24.61
C MET A 1 -20.62 -2.30 23.37
N THR A 2 -20.67 -1.74 22.18
CA THR A 2 -20.43 -2.49 20.92
C THR A 2 -19.00 -3.02 20.90
N THR A 3 -18.83 -4.29 20.61
CA THR A 3 -17.49 -4.92 20.50
C THR A 3 -16.83 -4.55 19.17
N VAL A 4 -15.52 -4.72 19.06
CA VAL A 4 -14.75 -4.48 17.81
C VAL A 4 -15.32 -5.32 16.67
N ALA A 5 -15.67 -6.59 16.95
CA ALA A 5 -16.27 -7.49 15.97
C ALA A 5 -17.64 -7.02 15.48
N GLU A 6 -18.51 -6.55 16.39
CA GLU A 6 -19.82 -6.00 16.03
C GLU A 6 -19.69 -4.76 15.13
N ILE A 7 -18.73 -3.86 15.43
CA ILE A 7 -18.48 -2.68 14.58
C ILE A 7 -18.05 -3.12 13.17
N PHE A 8 -17.15 -4.09 13.04
CA PHE A 8 -16.71 -4.60 11.75
C PHE A 8 -17.85 -5.20 10.92
N ILE A 9 -18.79 -5.89 11.58
CA ILE A 9 -19.94 -6.52 10.92
C ILE A 9 -21.00 -5.47 10.53
N LEU A 10 -21.31 -4.54 11.42
CA LEU A 10 -22.41 -3.59 11.26
C LEU A 10 -22.08 -2.39 10.36
N HIS A 11 -20.79 -2.07 10.18
CA HIS A 11 -20.36 -0.90 9.41
C HIS A 11 -19.60 -1.30 8.12
N PRO A 12 -20.31 -1.51 7.00
CA PRO A 12 -19.68 -1.86 5.72
C PRO A 12 -18.63 -0.86 5.25
N SER A 13 -18.82 0.44 5.53
CA SER A 13 -17.84 1.49 5.16
C SER A 13 -16.50 1.26 5.82
N ILE A 14 -16.47 0.91 7.12
CA ILE A 14 -15.24 0.63 7.87
C ILE A 14 -14.49 -0.56 7.23
N ARG A 15 -15.21 -1.63 6.85
CA ARG A 15 -14.61 -2.78 6.16
C ARG A 15 -13.97 -2.37 4.84
N ILE A 16 -14.68 -1.60 4.04
CA ILE A 16 -14.21 -1.14 2.73
C ILE A 16 -12.96 -0.29 2.87
N TYR A 17 -12.97 0.70 3.75
CA TYR A 17 -11.80 1.55 4.01
C TYR A 17 -10.61 0.73 4.50
N SER A 18 -10.83 -0.18 5.45
CA SER A 18 -9.77 -1.02 6.01
C SER A 18 -9.17 -1.98 4.97
N ILE A 19 -10.01 -2.63 4.14
CA ILE A 19 -9.57 -3.56 3.11
C ILE A 19 -8.79 -2.84 1.99
N ARG A 20 -9.26 -1.66 1.55
CA ARG A 20 -8.53 -0.86 0.55
C ARG A 20 -7.12 -0.51 1.02
N ALA A 21 -6.99 -0.01 2.25
CA ALA A 21 -5.71 0.34 2.83
C ALA A 21 -4.83 -0.90 3.07
N ALA A 22 -5.41 -2.02 3.50
CA ALA A 22 -4.73 -3.29 3.69
C ALA A 22 -4.11 -3.82 2.39
N LEU A 23 -4.87 -3.76 1.29
CA LEU A 23 -4.39 -4.13 -0.03
C LEU A 23 -3.28 -3.18 -0.52
N GLY A 24 -3.42 -1.88 -0.32
CA GLY A 24 -2.37 -0.91 -0.62
C GLY A 24 -1.08 -1.18 0.15
N PHE A 25 -1.19 -1.51 1.44
CA PHE A 25 -0.03 -1.86 2.26
C PHE A 25 0.57 -3.21 1.88
N GLY A 26 -0.24 -4.21 1.54
CA GLY A 26 0.24 -5.49 1.00
C GLY A 26 1.01 -5.30 -0.31
N SER A 27 0.52 -4.43 -1.19
CA SER A 27 1.22 -4.05 -2.43
C SER A 27 2.60 -3.43 -2.13
N MET A 28 2.69 -2.46 -1.20
CA MET A 28 3.97 -1.86 -0.81
C MET A 28 4.90 -2.88 -0.14
N MET A 29 4.38 -3.69 0.78
CA MET A 29 5.20 -4.69 1.48
C MET A 29 5.78 -5.74 0.53
N ALA A 30 5.12 -6.01 -0.60
CA ALA A 30 5.66 -6.91 -1.61
C ALA A 30 7.00 -6.43 -2.18
N ILE A 31 7.16 -5.13 -2.49
CA ILE A 31 8.44 -4.61 -2.99
C ILE A 31 9.51 -4.63 -1.91
N TRP A 32 9.19 -4.12 -0.70
CA TRP A 32 10.18 -4.01 0.37
C TRP A 32 10.67 -5.37 0.88
N SER A 33 9.81 -6.39 0.91
CA SER A 33 10.18 -7.72 1.38
C SER A 33 11.15 -8.46 0.46
N CYS A 34 11.11 -8.19 -0.85
CA CYS A 34 11.94 -8.87 -1.84
C CYS A 34 13.05 -7.99 -2.44
N LEU A 35 13.10 -6.69 -2.11
CA LEU A 35 14.06 -5.74 -2.67
C LEU A 35 15.52 -6.17 -2.44
N ALA A 36 15.83 -6.67 -1.24
CA ALA A 36 17.18 -7.14 -0.92
C ALA A 36 17.61 -8.33 -1.78
N PHE A 37 16.69 -9.25 -2.04
CA PHE A 37 16.96 -10.41 -2.89
C PHE A 37 17.16 -10.00 -4.35
N HIS A 38 16.36 -9.03 -4.83
CA HIS A 38 16.49 -8.50 -6.19
C HIS A 38 17.80 -7.76 -6.40
N LEU A 39 18.21 -6.92 -5.45
CA LEU A 39 19.47 -6.20 -5.52
C LEU A 39 20.71 -7.11 -5.40
N ALA A 40 20.60 -8.26 -4.73
CA ALA A 40 21.69 -9.21 -4.63
C ALA A 40 21.97 -9.96 -5.94
N GLN A 41 21.04 -9.94 -6.89
CA GLN A 41 21.16 -10.59 -8.19
C GLN A 41 21.71 -9.65 -9.29
N PRO A 42 22.23 -10.19 -10.43
CA PRO A 42 22.51 -9.38 -11.59
C PRO A 42 21.24 -8.63 -12.07
N PRO A 43 21.37 -7.41 -12.57
CA PRO A 43 22.60 -6.69 -12.90
C PRO A 43 23.25 -5.95 -11.73
N PHE A 44 22.62 -5.88 -10.56
CA PHE A 44 23.06 -5.01 -9.45
C PHE A 44 24.25 -5.60 -8.68
N ASN A 45 24.16 -6.88 -8.29
CA ASN A 45 25.14 -7.55 -7.43
C ASN A 45 25.51 -6.71 -6.19
N ALA A 46 24.48 -6.05 -5.59
CA ALA A 46 24.65 -5.08 -4.52
C ALA A 46 24.37 -5.70 -3.15
N GLY A 47 24.99 -5.15 -2.13
CA GLY A 47 24.79 -5.56 -0.74
C GLY A 47 23.56 -4.91 -0.08
N SER A 48 23.32 -5.27 1.17
CA SER A 48 22.20 -4.73 1.98
C SER A 48 22.31 -3.21 2.28
N ASP A 49 23.50 -2.63 2.16
CA ASP A 49 23.77 -1.20 2.24
C ASP A 49 22.95 -0.42 1.19
N MET A 50 22.83 -0.96 -0.02
CA MET A 50 22.05 -0.35 -1.09
C MET A 50 20.54 -0.35 -0.78
N VAL A 51 20.03 -1.37 -0.10
CA VAL A 51 18.63 -1.38 0.40
C VAL A 51 18.41 -0.22 1.38
N GLY A 52 19.37 0.02 2.28
CA GLY A 52 19.34 1.14 3.21
C GLY A 52 19.33 2.50 2.48
N MET A 53 20.14 2.65 1.42
CA MET A 53 20.14 3.87 0.59
C MET A 53 18.80 4.08 -0.11
N LEU A 54 18.22 3.04 -0.68
CA LEU A 54 16.89 3.10 -1.29
C LEU A 54 15.80 3.40 -0.24
N GLY A 55 16.02 3.03 1.03
CA GLY A 55 15.15 3.40 2.14
C GLY A 55 14.99 4.91 2.33
N LEU A 56 15.99 5.71 1.93
CA LEU A 56 15.90 7.18 1.95
C LEU A 56 14.83 7.71 0.99
N CYS A 57 14.45 6.94 -0.04
CA CYS A 57 13.32 7.29 -0.91
C CYS A 57 12.00 7.37 -0.13
N GLY A 58 11.87 6.65 0.98
CA GLY A 58 10.72 6.71 1.89
C GLY A 58 10.48 8.11 2.48
N ILE A 59 11.50 9.00 2.50
CA ILE A 59 11.33 10.40 2.87
C ILE A 59 10.29 11.09 1.97
N MET A 60 10.26 10.75 0.69
CA MET A 60 9.26 11.28 -0.25
C MET A 60 7.85 10.86 0.13
N GLY A 61 7.67 9.62 0.63
CA GLY A 61 6.41 9.16 1.21
C GLY A 61 5.98 10.00 2.42
N ALA A 62 6.90 10.32 3.34
CA ALA A 62 6.61 11.16 4.50
C ALA A 62 6.22 12.60 4.11
N VAL A 63 6.89 13.17 3.11
CA VAL A 63 6.52 14.49 2.55
C VAL A 63 5.12 14.43 1.93
N ALA A 64 4.83 13.38 1.15
CA ALA A 64 3.50 13.16 0.58
C ALA A 64 2.42 13.04 1.67
N ALA A 65 2.69 12.28 2.75
CA ALA A 65 1.77 12.11 3.87
C ALA A 65 1.31 13.45 4.46
N SER A 66 2.25 14.39 4.67
CA SER A 66 1.95 15.72 5.22
C SER A 66 1.02 16.54 4.32
N SER A 67 1.13 16.38 3.02
CA SER A 67 0.30 17.03 2.01
C SER A 67 -1.06 16.36 1.88
N VAL A 68 -1.10 15.04 1.82
CA VAL A 68 -2.34 14.25 1.70
C VAL A 68 -3.28 14.51 2.87
N GLY A 69 -2.76 14.52 4.10
CA GLY A 69 -3.56 14.79 5.31
C GLY A 69 -4.32 16.11 5.26
N LYS A 70 -3.74 17.14 4.62
CA LYS A 70 -4.37 18.47 4.43
C LYS A 70 -5.34 18.51 3.26
N LEU A 71 -5.13 17.69 2.24
CA LEU A 71 -5.89 17.71 0.99
C LEU A 71 -7.10 16.76 1.01
N VAL A 72 -7.06 15.67 1.76
CA VAL A 72 -8.17 14.71 1.87
C VAL A 72 -9.49 15.37 2.24
N PRO A 73 -9.58 16.28 3.25
CA PRO A 73 -10.84 16.95 3.57
C PRO A 73 -11.39 17.79 2.42
N ARG A 74 -10.52 18.31 1.54
CA ARG A 74 -10.90 19.18 0.42
C ARG A 74 -11.36 18.40 -0.81
N PHE A 75 -10.71 17.30 -1.15
CA PHE A 75 -10.94 16.55 -2.38
C PHE A 75 -11.72 15.26 -2.19
N GLY A 76 -11.82 14.77 -0.97
CA GLY A 76 -12.59 13.58 -0.59
C GLY A 76 -11.79 12.29 -0.55
N ILE A 77 -12.19 11.41 0.34
CA ILE A 77 -11.54 10.12 0.65
C ILE A 77 -11.45 9.22 -0.59
N HIS A 78 -12.56 9.12 -1.32
CA HIS A 78 -12.66 8.24 -2.47
C HIS A 78 -11.65 8.57 -3.58
N LYS A 79 -11.49 9.87 -3.91
CA LYS A 79 -10.56 10.32 -4.96
C LYS A 79 -9.11 10.00 -4.60
N PHE A 80 -8.72 10.22 -3.33
CA PHE A 80 -7.37 9.91 -2.88
C PHE A 80 -7.11 8.42 -2.84
N SER A 81 -8.08 7.61 -2.40
CA SER A 81 -7.95 6.15 -2.41
C SER A 81 -7.79 5.62 -3.84
N LEU A 82 -8.59 6.12 -4.78
CA LEU A 82 -8.51 5.76 -6.19
C LEU A 82 -7.16 6.17 -6.81
N PHE A 83 -6.75 7.42 -6.57
CA PHE A 83 -5.49 7.96 -7.07
C PHE A 83 -4.30 7.16 -6.53
N GLY A 84 -4.31 6.85 -5.22
CA GLY A 84 -3.24 6.06 -4.60
C GLY A 84 -3.13 4.65 -5.19
N ALA A 85 -4.26 3.96 -5.42
CA ALA A 85 -4.26 2.64 -6.06
C ALA A 85 -3.74 2.70 -7.50
N ALA A 86 -4.15 3.71 -8.27
CA ALA A 86 -3.65 3.91 -9.64
C ALA A 86 -2.14 4.19 -9.66
N MET A 87 -1.64 5.03 -8.74
CA MET A 87 -0.20 5.29 -8.60
C MET A 87 0.58 4.03 -8.29
N GLN A 88 0.08 3.16 -7.41
CA GLN A 88 0.74 1.90 -7.11
C GLN A 88 0.79 0.97 -8.34
N ILE A 89 -0.26 0.91 -9.14
CA ILE A 89 -0.23 0.15 -10.40
C ILE A 89 0.84 0.70 -11.34
N ILE A 90 0.92 2.02 -11.52
CA ILE A 90 1.95 2.67 -12.34
C ILE A 90 3.35 2.35 -11.79
N ALA A 91 3.53 2.42 -10.47
CA ALA A 91 4.79 2.07 -9.82
C ALA A 91 5.24 0.64 -10.14
N TRP A 92 4.31 -0.31 -10.07
CA TRP A 92 4.59 -1.71 -10.39
C TRP A 92 4.86 -1.96 -11.88
N VAL A 93 4.20 -1.24 -12.78
CA VAL A 93 4.52 -1.29 -14.21
C VAL A 93 5.94 -0.76 -14.45
N ILE A 94 6.35 0.30 -13.77
CA ILE A 94 7.73 0.81 -13.82
C ILE A 94 8.71 -0.23 -13.25
N ALA A 95 8.39 -0.85 -12.11
CA ALA A 95 9.20 -1.90 -11.49
C ALA A 95 9.34 -3.12 -12.40
N LEU A 96 8.30 -3.46 -13.16
CA LEU A 96 8.32 -4.58 -14.12
C LEU A 96 9.17 -4.27 -15.36
N LEU A 97 9.06 -3.06 -15.90
CA LEU A 97 9.73 -2.70 -17.16
C LEU A 97 11.16 -2.18 -16.97
N PHE A 98 11.44 -1.54 -15.84
CA PHE A 98 12.70 -0.85 -15.56
C PHE A 98 13.32 -1.26 -14.21
N GLY A 99 12.81 -2.34 -13.60
CA GLY A 99 13.27 -2.82 -12.29
C GLY A 99 14.73 -3.26 -12.25
N ASP A 100 15.35 -3.53 -13.42
CA ASP A 100 16.76 -3.88 -13.53
C ASP A 100 17.70 -2.64 -13.57
N THR A 101 17.15 -1.46 -13.31
CA THR A 101 17.90 -0.20 -13.20
C THR A 101 17.61 0.49 -11.87
N TYR A 102 18.64 1.14 -11.29
CA TYR A 102 18.45 1.93 -10.07
C TYR A 102 17.40 3.05 -10.23
N ALA A 103 17.39 3.71 -11.38
CA ALA A 103 16.43 4.77 -11.67
C ALA A 103 14.99 4.25 -11.69
N GLY A 104 14.76 3.08 -12.29
CA GLY A 104 13.45 2.42 -12.31
C GLY A 104 13.00 1.99 -10.92
N LEU A 105 13.90 1.39 -10.13
CA LEU A 105 13.59 1.01 -8.73
C LEU A 105 13.27 2.23 -7.86
N ILE A 106 14.07 3.29 -7.95
CA ILE A 106 13.85 4.54 -7.20
C ILE A 106 12.47 5.12 -7.57
N ALA A 107 12.17 5.23 -8.86
CA ALA A 107 10.88 5.74 -9.32
C ALA A 107 9.71 4.87 -8.82
N ALA A 108 9.84 3.55 -8.91
CA ALA A 108 8.82 2.61 -8.45
C ALA A 108 8.60 2.72 -6.92
N ILE A 109 9.67 2.75 -6.12
CA ILE A 109 9.60 2.88 -4.66
C ILE A 109 8.92 4.19 -4.27
N ILE A 110 9.34 5.31 -4.84
CA ILE A 110 8.74 6.62 -4.53
C ILE A 110 7.24 6.62 -4.86
N LEU A 111 6.85 6.11 -6.02
CA LEU A 111 5.46 6.10 -6.45
C LEU A 111 4.60 5.14 -5.62
N VAL A 112 5.13 3.96 -5.26
CA VAL A 112 4.39 3.00 -4.42
C VAL A 112 4.18 3.57 -3.02
N ASP A 113 5.17 4.26 -2.46
CA ASP A 113 5.09 4.89 -1.14
C ASP A 113 4.10 6.07 -1.14
N ILE A 114 4.17 6.97 -2.12
CA ILE A 114 3.21 8.07 -2.26
C ILE A 114 1.80 7.52 -2.46
N GLY A 115 1.63 6.51 -3.31
CA GLY A 115 0.36 5.85 -3.56
C GLY A 115 -0.22 5.23 -2.28
N LEU A 116 0.62 4.60 -1.46
CA LEU A 116 0.22 4.07 -0.16
C LEU A 116 -0.25 5.18 0.77
N GLN A 117 0.51 6.28 0.91
CA GLN A 117 0.11 7.39 1.78
C GLN A 117 -1.25 7.96 1.40
N CYS A 118 -1.52 8.09 0.09
CA CYS A 118 -2.82 8.51 -0.40
C CYS A 118 -3.93 7.55 0.03
N GLN A 119 -3.72 6.23 -0.08
CA GLN A 119 -4.70 5.24 0.33
C GLN A 119 -4.85 5.16 1.85
N GLN A 120 -3.73 5.06 2.58
CA GLN A 120 -3.74 4.91 4.03
C GLN A 120 -4.45 6.06 4.71
N LEU A 121 -3.96 7.30 4.51
CA LEU A 121 -4.48 8.47 5.22
C LEU A 121 -5.93 8.78 4.84
N SER A 122 -6.31 8.63 3.57
CA SER A 122 -7.69 8.86 3.15
C SER A 122 -8.64 7.83 3.74
N ASN A 123 -8.33 6.53 3.64
CA ASN A 123 -9.19 5.48 4.16
C ASN A 123 -9.23 5.47 5.70
N GLN A 124 -8.10 5.76 6.36
CA GLN A 124 -8.08 5.89 7.82
C GLN A 124 -8.96 7.05 8.28
N SER A 125 -8.87 8.20 7.63
CA SER A 125 -9.75 9.35 7.92
C SER A 125 -11.22 8.98 7.77
N GLY A 126 -11.58 8.27 6.70
CA GLY A 126 -12.94 7.77 6.48
C GLY A 126 -13.42 6.82 7.57
N CYS A 127 -12.55 5.90 7.96
CA CYS A 127 -12.84 4.94 9.02
C CYS A 127 -13.11 5.62 10.37
N LEU A 128 -12.31 6.65 10.72
CA LEU A 128 -12.47 7.39 11.98
C LEU A 128 -13.71 8.29 11.98
N GLN A 129 -14.10 8.82 10.83
CA GLN A 129 -15.28 9.69 10.68
C GLN A 129 -16.59 8.89 10.71
N GLU A 130 -16.59 7.61 10.40
CA GLU A 130 -17.79 6.76 10.36
C GLU A 130 -18.44 6.60 11.75
N ILE A 131 -17.63 6.49 12.81
CA ILE A 131 -18.10 6.37 14.19
C ILE A 131 -17.26 7.27 15.11
N PRO A 132 -17.51 8.58 15.15
CA PRO A 132 -16.71 9.51 15.95
C PRO A 132 -16.68 9.17 17.45
N GLN A 133 -17.80 8.63 17.99
CA GLN A 133 -17.93 8.25 19.41
C GLN A 133 -17.12 6.99 19.76
N ALA A 134 -16.71 6.19 18.76
CA ALA A 134 -15.93 4.98 18.93
C ALA A 134 -14.71 4.95 18.01
N SER A 135 -14.14 6.12 17.69
CA SER A 135 -13.03 6.30 16.75
C SER A 135 -11.80 5.44 17.08
N ASN A 136 -11.49 5.25 18.37
CA ASN A 136 -10.39 4.37 18.80
C ASN A 136 -10.63 2.91 18.40
N ARG A 137 -11.87 2.41 18.47
CA ARG A 137 -12.21 1.05 18.04
C ARG A 137 -12.19 0.92 16.53
N ALA A 138 -12.70 1.93 15.82
CA ALA A 138 -12.61 2.00 14.37
C ALA A 138 -11.14 1.98 13.91
N ASN A 139 -10.26 2.73 14.58
CA ASN A 139 -8.82 2.71 14.31
C ASN A 139 -8.18 1.35 14.61
N THR A 140 -8.58 0.66 15.68
CA THR A 140 -8.10 -0.69 15.97
C THR A 140 -8.45 -1.65 14.83
N ILE A 141 -9.69 -1.63 14.33
CA ILE A 141 -10.12 -2.44 13.17
C ILE A 141 -9.27 -2.10 11.95
N PHE A 142 -9.14 -0.81 11.65
CA PHE A 142 -8.38 -0.33 10.52
C PHE A 142 -6.93 -0.82 10.56
N MET A 143 -6.23 -0.58 11.66
CA MET A 143 -4.81 -0.93 11.80
C MET A 143 -4.60 -2.45 11.82
N THR A 144 -5.47 -3.22 12.48
CA THR A 144 -5.40 -4.69 12.47
C THR A 144 -5.53 -5.22 11.05
N THR A 145 -6.55 -4.78 10.31
CA THR A 145 -6.77 -5.19 8.92
C THR A 145 -5.62 -4.76 8.01
N TYR A 146 -5.11 -3.54 8.22
CA TYR A 146 -3.98 -2.96 7.50
C TYR A 146 -2.72 -3.84 7.64
N PHE A 147 -2.33 -4.20 8.86
CA PHE A 147 -1.17 -5.06 9.09
C PHE A 147 -1.36 -6.51 8.61
N ILE A 148 -2.58 -7.04 8.67
CA ILE A 148 -2.88 -8.33 8.04
C ILE A 148 -2.61 -8.26 6.53
N GLY A 149 -3.04 -7.18 5.87
CA GLY A 149 -2.76 -6.97 4.44
C GLY A 149 -1.27 -6.89 4.14
N GLY A 150 -0.49 -6.16 4.94
CA GLY A 150 0.97 -6.09 4.81
C GLY A 150 1.64 -7.46 4.97
N SER A 151 1.22 -8.23 5.98
CA SER A 151 1.72 -9.59 6.22
C SER A 151 1.41 -10.53 5.06
N LEU A 152 0.19 -10.46 4.51
CA LEU A 152 -0.19 -11.23 3.33
C LEU A 152 0.63 -10.83 2.10
N GLY A 153 0.85 -9.53 1.89
CA GLY A 153 1.69 -9.04 0.78
C GLY A 153 3.12 -9.57 0.87
N THR A 154 3.74 -9.48 2.07
CA THR A 154 5.07 -10.04 2.35
C THR A 154 5.13 -11.54 2.11
N PHE A 155 4.15 -12.28 2.64
CA PHE A 155 4.09 -13.75 2.49
C PHE A 155 3.94 -14.15 1.02
N CYS A 156 2.99 -13.55 0.31
CA CYS A 156 2.75 -13.86 -1.11
C CYS A 156 3.98 -13.52 -1.97
N ALA A 157 4.58 -12.35 -1.76
CA ALA A 157 5.77 -11.94 -2.51
C ALA A 157 6.95 -12.86 -2.24
N GLY A 158 7.23 -13.19 -0.97
CA GLY A 158 8.31 -14.10 -0.60
C GLY A 158 8.11 -15.52 -1.16
N TYR A 159 6.87 -16.03 -1.15
CA TYR A 159 6.56 -17.32 -1.75
C TYR A 159 6.76 -17.32 -3.27
N VAL A 160 6.25 -16.31 -3.96
CA VAL A 160 6.33 -16.23 -5.43
C VAL A 160 7.74 -15.89 -5.90
N TRP A 161 8.55 -15.19 -5.10
CA TRP A 161 9.96 -14.97 -5.36
C TRP A 161 10.71 -16.26 -5.67
N THR A 162 10.45 -17.32 -4.90
CA THR A 162 11.11 -18.64 -5.09
C THR A 162 10.69 -19.37 -6.37
N GLN A 163 9.62 -18.93 -7.05
CA GLN A 163 9.05 -19.58 -8.23
C GLN A 163 9.28 -18.76 -9.51
N ALA A 164 9.30 -17.45 -9.42
CA ALA A 164 9.25 -16.55 -10.56
C ALA A 164 10.04 -15.25 -10.33
N ASP A 165 10.96 -15.24 -9.38
CA ASP A 165 11.86 -14.13 -9.09
C ASP A 165 11.14 -12.76 -9.04
N TRP A 166 11.76 -11.70 -9.54
CA TRP A 166 11.21 -10.34 -9.54
C TRP A 166 9.90 -10.19 -10.31
N LEU A 167 9.74 -10.94 -11.41
CA LEU A 167 8.49 -10.93 -12.17
C LEU A 167 7.29 -11.37 -11.32
N GLY A 168 7.47 -12.42 -10.52
CA GLY A 168 6.44 -12.90 -9.61
C GLY A 168 6.05 -11.87 -8.56
N VAL A 169 7.03 -11.16 -7.98
CA VAL A 169 6.79 -10.07 -7.01
C VAL A 169 6.00 -8.94 -7.64
N CYS A 170 6.35 -8.54 -8.87
CA CYS A 170 5.61 -7.52 -9.62
C CYS A 170 4.14 -7.92 -9.83
N ILE A 171 3.88 -9.17 -10.20
CA ILE A 171 2.51 -9.69 -10.39
C ILE A 171 1.73 -9.64 -9.06
N VAL A 172 2.34 -10.03 -7.95
CA VAL A 172 1.70 -9.93 -6.61
C VAL A 172 1.37 -8.48 -6.28
N GLY A 173 2.32 -7.57 -6.42
CA GLY A 173 2.12 -6.16 -6.12
C GLY A 173 1.03 -5.51 -6.99
N ILE A 174 1.04 -5.79 -8.30
CA ILE A 174 -0.02 -5.36 -9.23
C ILE A 174 -1.37 -5.92 -8.79
N SER A 175 -1.45 -7.20 -8.44
CA SER A 175 -2.72 -7.85 -8.05
C SER A 175 -3.32 -7.19 -6.83
N PHE A 176 -2.54 -6.92 -5.78
CA PHE A 176 -3.00 -6.21 -4.59
C PHE A 176 -3.49 -4.79 -4.91
N ALA A 177 -2.70 -4.02 -5.68
CA ALA A 177 -3.08 -2.67 -6.10
C ALA A 177 -4.33 -2.66 -6.99
N PHE A 178 -4.45 -3.62 -7.90
CA PHE A 178 -5.60 -3.75 -8.80
C PHE A 178 -6.89 -4.10 -8.05
N ILE A 179 -6.83 -5.05 -7.10
CA ILE A 179 -8.00 -5.37 -6.27
C ILE A 179 -8.43 -4.15 -5.46
N SER A 180 -7.47 -3.40 -4.87
CA SER A 180 -7.77 -2.14 -4.17
C SER A 180 -8.43 -1.11 -5.08
N LEU A 181 -7.95 -1.00 -6.33
CA LEU A 181 -8.55 -0.12 -7.35
C LEU A 181 -9.99 -0.54 -7.68
N MET A 182 -10.24 -1.83 -7.91
CA MET A 182 -11.56 -2.35 -8.23
C MET A 182 -12.56 -2.10 -7.10
N ILE A 183 -12.17 -2.33 -5.85
CA ILE A 183 -13.00 -2.01 -4.68
C ILE A 183 -13.27 -0.50 -4.61
N SER A 184 -12.27 0.33 -4.96
CA SER A 184 -12.43 1.78 -4.99
C SER A 184 -13.40 2.23 -6.09
N LEU A 185 -13.39 1.61 -7.25
CA LEU A 185 -14.32 1.92 -8.35
C LEU A 185 -15.76 1.48 -8.05
N SER A 186 -15.93 0.31 -7.42
CA SER A 186 -17.25 -0.26 -7.13
C SER A 186 -17.99 0.50 -6.02
N ASN A 187 -17.29 1.17 -5.11
CA ASN A 187 -17.86 1.85 -3.95
C ASN A 187 -17.63 3.36 -4.05
N LYS A 188 -18.41 4.02 -4.89
CA LYS A 188 -18.37 5.48 -5.15
C LYS A 188 -19.04 6.35 -4.07
N LYS A 189 -19.36 5.79 -2.89
CA LYS A 189 -19.96 6.55 -1.79
C LYS A 189 -18.90 7.15 -0.90
#